data_582188fdb79d6edd30caefd53ca81b5a
#
_entry.id   582188fdb79d6edd30caefd53ca81b5a
#
_cell.length_a   1.000
_cell.length_b   1.000
_cell.length_c   1.000
_cell.angle_alpha   90.00
_cell.angle_beta   90.00
_cell.angle_gamma   90.00
#
_symmetry.space_group_name_H-M   'P 1'
#
loop_
_entity.id
_entity.type
_entity.pdbx_description
1 polymer ?
#
loop_
_entity_poly.entity_id
_entity_poly.type
_entity_poly.pdbx_seq_one_letter_code
_entity_poly.pdbx_strand_id
1 'polypeptide(L)'
;MSPLTRRRLVGLAAFGGLGVLAGCSTSDPLQSSAPAPGTAAPGTTAAGGGTLVVGSQQYYSNEIIAELYAQAIEGAGYTVERQYQIGQREVYLPELEAATIDVLPEYSGNLLQYYDKAATATDPAGVTAALETALPAGLRVLAAAEASDQDSYTVTKAFADEHGLTAIGDLTKAPQPVRLAANSEFAIRPYGPEGAKATYGVDIELVPVEDSGGPLTARALKDGTVQVADLYTADPTIAKEGFVILEDPEGLILPQNVIPIVSEKVDATAAAAIEAVNAKLTVAELQALNARSVDEQARSADIAKDWLSQQGLA
;
A
#
# COMPACT_ATOMS: atom_id res chain seq x y z
N MET A 1 19.87 46.54 -25.38
CA MET A 1 20.80 46.63 -26.53
C MET A 1 21.04 45.23 -27.03
N SER A 2 20.50 44.96 -28.23
CA SER A 2 20.65 43.74 -29.08
C SER A 2 22.08 43.65 -29.66
N PRO A 3 22.44 42.70 -30.55
CA PRO A 3 21.68 41.57 -31.16
C PRO A 3 22.51 40.30 -31.48
N LEU A 4 21.77 39.23 -31.81
CA LEU A 4 21.89 38.23 -32.91
C LEU A 4 23.25 37.94 -33.58
N THR A 5 23.58 36.68 -33.80
CA THR A 5 24.01 36.22 -35.13
C THR A 5 23.69 34.74 -35.39
N ARG A 6 22.94 34.47 -36.44
CA ARG A 6 22.74 33.20 -37.17
C ARG A 6 23.98 32.86 -38.00
N ARG A 7 24.31 31.58 -38.16
CA ARG A 7 24.93 31.08 -39.40
C ARG A 7 24.46 29.68 -39.75
N ARG A 8 23.79 29.61 -40.88
CA ARG A 8 23.54 28.39 -41.68
C ARG A 8 24.82 28.03 -42.44
N LEU A 9 25.04 26.77 -42.72
CA LEU A 9 25.73 26.33 -43.91
C LEU A 9 25.19 24.96 -44.37
N VAL A 10 24.82 24.96 -45.63
CA VAL A 10 24.34 23.87 -46.49
C VAL A 10 25.56 23.26 -47.18
N GLY A 11 25.55 21.95 -47.40
CA GLY A 11 26.53 21.27 -48.23
C GLY A 11 26.02 19.93 -48.77
N LEU A 12 25.75 19.90 -50.03
CA LEU A 12 25.23 18.85 -50.92
C LEU A 12 26.38 18.14 -51.64
N ALA A 13 26.26 16.81 -51.95
CA ALA A 13 26.71 16.07 -53.14
C ALA A 13 26.91 14.59 -52.79
N ALA A 14 26.31 13.60 -53.34
CA ALA A 14 25.94 13.03 -54.62
C ALA A 14 27.05 12.14 -55.27
N PHE A 15 26.58 11.03 -55.92
CA PHE A 15 27.21 10.00 -56.76
C PHE A 15 27.83 8.83 -56.07
N GLY A 16 27.59 7.55 -56.42
CA GLY A 16 26.94 6.87 -57.56
C GLY A 16 27.62 5.50 -57.67
N GLY A 17 26.95 4.47 -58.15
CA GLY A 17 27.63 3.26 -58.58
C GLY A 17 26.76 1.99 -58.60
N LEU A 18 26.34 1.60 -59.76
CA LEU A 18 25.59 0.40 -60.16
C LEU A 18 26.33 -0.90 -59.90
N GLY A 19 25.57 -1.98 -59.66
CA GLY A 19 26.01 -3.35 -59.79
C GLY A 19 24.83 -4.32 -59.78
N VAL A 20 24.36 -4.64 -60.99
CA VAL A 20 23.30 -5.64 -61.30
C VAL A 20 23.91 -7.05 -61.31
N LEU A 21 23.27 -8.03 -60.74
CA LEU A 21 23.22 -9.38 -61.31
C LEU A 21 21.95 -10.10 -60.82
N ALA A 22 21.20 -10.58 -61.80
CA ALA A 22 19.95 -11.29 -61.69
C ALA A 22 20.13 -12.74 -61.30
N GLY A 23 19.17 -13.27 -60.57
CA GLY A 23 18.96 -14.68 -60.35
C GLY A 23 17.46 -14.94 -60.23
N CYS A 24 16.84 -15.26 -61.35
CA CYS A 24 15.45 -15.75 -61.41
C CYS A 24 15.36 -17.17 -60.87
N SER A 25 14.51 -17.42 -59.89
CA SER A 25 13.90 -18.71 -59.71
C SER A 25 12.39 -18.51 -59.55
N THR A 26 11.68 -18.95 -60.54
CA THR A 26 10.21 -19.05 -60.62
C THR A 26 9.74 -20.15 -59.68
N SER A 27 9.04 -19.76 -58.63
CA SER A 27 8.22 -20.67 -57.80
C SER A 27 6.78 -20.18 -57.87
N ASP A 28 5.92 -21.04 -58.35
CA ASP A 28 4.50 -20.84 -58.56
C ASP A 28 3.78 -20.69 -57.20
N PRO A 29 3.02 -19.61 -56.92
CA PRO A 29 2.40 -19.38 -55.62
C PRO A 29 1.08 -20.12 -55.40
N LEU A 30 0.73 -21.13 -56.19
CA LEU A 30 -0.56 -21.83 -56.14
C LEU A 30 -0.48 -23.37 -55.91
N GLN A 31 0.59 -23.91 -55.33
CA GLN A 31 0.57 -25.27 -54.85
C GLN A 31 0.35 -25.32 -53.32
N SER A 32 -0.92 -25.55 -52.98
CA SER A 32 -1.37 -25.91 -51.63
C SER A 32 -0.85 -27.30 -51.28
N SER A 33 0.18 -27.35 -50.43
CA SER A 33 0.59 -28.62 -49.76
C SER A 33 -0.12 -28.69 -48.42
N ALA A 34 -1.01 -29.65 -48.28
CA ALA A 34 -1.65 -29.97 -47.00
C ALA A 34 -0.59 -30.37 -45.96
N PRO A 35 -0.66 -29.82 -44.74
CA PRO A 35 0.25 -30.21 -43.66
C PRO A 35 -0.14 -31.61 -43.15
N ALA A 36 0.84 -32.48 -42.99
CA ALA A 36 0.72 -33.71 -42.24
C ALA A 36 0.32 -33.47 -40.77
N PRO A 37 -0.43 -34.37 -40.10
CA PRO A 37 -0.76 -34.19 -38.70
C PRO A 37 0.47 -34.34 -37.85
N GLY A 38 1.11 -33.21 -37.54
CA GLY A 38 2.15 -33.12 -36.53
C GLY A 38 1.50 -33.12 -35.17
N THR A 39 1.92 -34.05 -34.33
CA THR A 39 1.67 -34.08 -32.88
C THR A 39 1.96 -32.69 -32.29
N ALA A 40 0.90 -31.99 -31.93
CA ALA A 40 1.01 -30.76 -31.16
C ALA A 40 1.67 -31.13 -29.81
N ALA A 41 2.90 -30.66 -29.59
CA ALA A 41 3.41 -30.54 -28.27
C ALA A 41 2.45 -29.70 -27.44
N PRO A 42 2.23 -29.98 -26.14
CA PRO A 42 1.47 -29.08 -25.30
C PRO A 42 2.14 -27.71 -25.33
N GLY A 43 1.52 -26.80 -26.05
CA GLY A 43 1.94 -25.40 -25.98
C GLY A 43 1.76 -24.96 -24.55
N THR A 44 2.84 -24.64 -23.88
CA THR A 44 2.83 -23.66 -22.79
C THR A 44 2.19 -22.41 -23.37
N THR A 45 0.90 -22.26 -23.15
CA THR A 45 0.27 -20.94 -23.20
C THR A 45 1.02 -20.10 -22.16
N ALA A 46 1.95 -19.29 -22.62
CA ALA A 46 2.32 -18.12 -21.85
C ALA A 46 0.99 -17.37 -21.70
N ALA A 47 0.37 -17.48 -20.55
CA ALA A 47 -0.71 -16.62 -20.15
C ALA A 47 -0.05 -15.23 -20.05
N GLY A 48 -0.13 -14.45 -21.14
CA GLY A 48 0.19 -13.05 -21.13
C GLY A 48 -0.89 -12.40 -20.29
N GLY A 49 -0.65 -12.22 -19.01
CA GLY A 49 -1.50 -11.42 -18.14
C GLY A 49 -1.59 -10.02 -18.72
N GLY A 50 -2.77 -9.40 -18.63
CA GLY A 50 -2.97 -8.01 -19.03
C GLY A 50 -2.11 -7.06 -18.18
N THR A 51 -2.33 -5.77 -18.34
CA THR A 51 -1.73 -4.75 -17.46
C THR A 51 -2.65 -4.51 -16.26
N LEU A 52 -2.10 -4.57 -15.06
CA LEU A 52 -2.77 -4.21 -13.80
C LEU A 52 -2.10 -2.98 -13.18
N VAL A 53 -2.89 -2.11 -12.60
CA VAL A 53 -2.42 -0.92 -11.90
C VAL A 53 -2.43 -1.21 -10.40
N VAL A 54 -1.25 -1.12 -9.77
CA VAL A 54 -1.07 -1.29 -8.32
C VAL A 54 -0.83 0.06 -7.68
N GLY A 55 -1.71 0.44 -6.76
CA GLY A 55 -1.63 1.68 -6.00
C GLY A 55 -1.11 1.50 -4.60
N SER A 56 -0.68 2.61 -3.96
CA SER A 56 -0.42 2.66 -2.52
C SER A 56 -0.94 3.94 -1.89
N GLN A 57 -1.19 3.88 -0.59
CA GLN A 57 -1.38 5.04 0.26
C GLN A 57 -0.09 5.87 0.31
N GLN A 58 -0.12 7.03 0.99
CA GLN A 58 0.99 7.99 0.95
C GLN A 58 2.22 7.61 1.77
N TYR A 59 2.20 6.55 2.58
CA TYR A 59 3.28 6.21 3.50
C TYR A 59 4.03 4.92 3.16
N TYR A 60 5.26 4.82 3.65
CA TYR A 60 6.25 3.83 3.23
C TYR A 60 5.83 2.37 3.49
N SER A 61 5.15 2.08 4.62
CA SER A 61 4.73 0.72 4.97
C SER A 61 3.74 0.17 3.94
N ASN A 62 2.75 1.00 3.54
CA ASN A 62 1.77 0.62 2.53
C ASN A 62 2.41 0.50 1.13
N GLU A 63 3.39 1.36 0.79
CA GLU A 63 4.15 1.25 -0.46
C GLU A 63 4.95 -0.06 -0.53
N ILE A 64 5.56 -0.50 0.58
CA ILE A 64 6.26 -1.80 0.64
C ILE A 64 5.29 -2.95 0.34
N ILE A 65 4.10 -2.95 0.96
CA ILE A 65 3.10 -4.00 0.72
C ILE A 65 2.60 -3.95 -0.73
N ALA A 66 2.37 -2.77 -1.28
CA ALA A 66 1.99 -2.60 -2.69
C ALA A 66 3.07 -3.15 -3.63
N GLU A 67 4.33 -2.93 -3.32
CA GLU A 67 5.45 -3.44 -4.11
C GLU A 67 5.59 -4.98 -4.00
N LEU A 68 5.30 -5.57 -2.85
CA LEU A 68 5.20 -7.02 -2.70
C LEU A 68 4.13 -7.60 -3.64
N TYR A 69 2.94 -6.99 -3.68
CA TYR A 69 1.88 -7.41 -4.60
C TYR A 69 2.26 -7.22 -6.06
N ALA A 70 2.85 -6.05 -6.40
CA ALA A 70 3.26 -5.74 -7.76
C ALA A 70 4.26 -6.77 -8.30
N GLN A 71 5.31 -7.08 -7.55
CA GLN A 71 6.32 -8.05 -7.98
C GLN A 71 5.79 -9.49 -8.02
N ALA A 72 4.90 -9.88 -7.09
CA ALA A 72 4.25 -11.18 -7.14
C ALA A 72 3.35 -11.34 -8.38
N ILE A 73 2.60 -10.29 -8.75
CA ILE A 73 1.78 -10.23 -9.97
C ILE A 73 2.68 -10.30 -11.23
N GLU A 74 3.80 -9.58 -11.25
CA GLU A 74 4.79 -9.66 -12.33
C GLU A 74 5.38 -11.07 -12.46
N GLY A 75 5.69 -11.73 -11.34
CA GLY A 75 6.10 -13.14 -11.30
C GLY A 75 5.06 -14.09 -11.87
N ALA A 76 3.78 -13.76 -11.77
CA ALA A 76 2.68 -14.50 -12.38
C ALA A 76 2.43 -14.18 -13.88
N GLY A 77 3.25 -13.31 -14.49
CA GLY A 77 3.26 -13.04 -15.92
C GLY A 77 2.44 -11.84 -16.38
N TYR A 78 2.05 -10.94 -15.47
CA TYR A 78 1.37 -9.68 -15.79
C TYR A 78 2.36 -8.53 -15.96
N THR A 79 1.92 -7.48 -16.64
CA THR A 79 2.58 -6.18 -16.62
C THR A 79 1.96 -5.35 -15.48
N VAL A 80 2.77 -4.68 -14.68
CA VAL A 80 2.28 -3.85 -13.58
C VAL A 80 2.68 -2.39 -13.78
N GLU A 81 1.67 -1.51 -13.74
CA GLU A 81 1.86 -0.07 -13.60
C GLU A 81 1.73 0.31 -12.12
N ARG A 82 2.67 1.11 -11.63
CA ARG A 82 2.76 1.50 -10.22
C ARG A 82 2.28 2.93 -10.02
N GLN A 83 1.30 3.12 -9.14
CA GLN A 83 0.81 4.43 -8.71
C GLN A 83 0.92 4.52 -7.19
N TYR A 84 2.10 4.90 -6.71
CA TYR A 84 2.38 4.93 -5.29
C TYR A 84 2.23 6.32 -4.68
N GLN A 85 2.10 6.36 -3.34
CA GLN A 85 2.00 7.59 -2.55
C GLN A 85 0.86 8.51 -3.00
N ILE A 86 -0.30 7.93 -3.34
CA ILE A 86 -1.44 8.67 -3.92
C ILE A 86 -2.05 9.65 -2.91
N GLY A 87 -2.09 9.27 -1.63
CA GLY A 87 -2.71 10.09 -0.58
C GLY A 87 -3.54 9.24 0.39
N GLN A 88 -4.54 9.87 1.00
CA GLN A 88 -5.48 9.24 1.92
C GLN A 88 -6.68 8.63 1.18
N ARG A 89 -7.56 7.90 1.91
CA ARG A 89 -8.73 7.17 1.37
C ARG A 89 -9.61 8.02 0.48
N GLU A 90 -9.81 9.27 0.84
CA GLU A 90 -10.63 10.22 0.10
C GLU A 90 -10.09 10.50 -1.31
N VAL A 91 -8.81 10.23 -1.56
CA VAL A 91 -8.14 10.44 -2.86
C VAL A 91 -8.14 9.16 -3.69
N TYR A 92 -7.71 8.02 -3.14
CA TYR A 92 -7.50 6.81 -3.93
C TYR A 92 -8.73 5.89 -4.05
N LEU A 93 -9.68 5.92 -3.11
CA LEU A 93 -10.87 5.06 -3.22
C LEU A 93 -11.74 5.40 -4.44
N PRO A 94 -11.97 6.66 -4.81
CA PRO A 94 -12.65 6.98 -6.07
C PRO A 94 -11.94 6.41 -7.31
N GLU A 95 -10.61 6.38 -7.34
CA GLU A 95 -9.84 5.81 -8.44
C GLU A 95 -9.96 4.29 -8.49
N LEU A 96 -10.02 3.64 -7.33
CA LEU A 96 -10.25 2.20 -7.21
C LEU A 96 -11.68 1.84 -7.67
N GLU A 97 -12.68 2.61 -7.24
CA GLU A 97 -14.09 2.44 -7.65
C GLU A 97 -14.29 2.67 -9.15
N ALA A 98 -13.49 3.57 -9.75
CA ALA A 98 -13.46 3.81 -11.19
C ALA A 98 -12.64 2.78 -11.98
N ALA A 99 -11.99 1.80 -11.32
CA ALA A 99 -11.09 0.80 -11.89
C ALA A 99 -9.92 1.43 -12.69
N THR A 100 -9.43 2.59 -12.28
CA THR A 100 -8.17 3.20 -12.71
C THR A 100 -6.99 2.65 -11.90
N ILE A 101 -7.26 2.17 -10.68
CA ILE A 101 -6.39 1.34 -9.87
C ILE A 101 -7.04 -0.03 -9.75
N ASP A 102 -6.25 -1.10 -9.89
CA ASP A 102 -6.75 -2.47 -9.88
C ASP A 102 -6.46 -3.21 -8.58
N VAL A 103 -5.39 -2.85 -7.88
CA VAL A 103 -4.94 -3.47 -6.62
C VAL A 103 -4.43 -2.40 -5.69
N LEU A 104 -4.86 -2.44 -4.43
CA LEU A 104 -4.35 -1.56 -3.39
C LEU A 104 -4.35 -2.29 -2.04
N PRO A 105 -3.23 -2.26 -1.27
CA PRO A 105 -3.23 -2.74 0.11
C PRO A 105 -4.01 -1.77 1.00
N GLU A 106 -4.90 -2.33 1.80
CA GLU A 106 -5.75 -1.60 2.73
C GLU A 106 -5.76 -2.27 4.10
N TYR A 107 -6.46 -1.67 5.06
CA TYR A 107 -6.59 -2.15 6.43
C TYR A 107 -8.05 -2.36 6.77
N SER A 108 -8.38 -3.57 7.20
CA SER A 108 -9.76 -4.07 7.27
C SER A 108 -10.71 -3.18 8.06
N GLY A 109 -10.37 -2.79 9.28
CA GLY A 109 -11.25 -2.00 10.14
C GLY A 109 -11.43 -0.56 9.65
N ASN A 110 -10.34 0.10 9.24
CA ASN A 110 -10.41 1.48 8.72
C ASN A 110 -11.20 1.56 7.42
N LEU A 111 -11.04 0.58 6.53
CA LEU A 111 -11.82 0.53 5.30
C LEU A 111 -13.29 0.24 5.59
N LEU A 112 -13.58 -0.67 6.53
CA LEU A 112 -14.96 -0.90 6.97
C LEU A 112 -15.59 0.38 7.50
N GLN A 113 -14.94 1.09 8.43
CA GLN A 113 -15.47 2.33 9.00
C GLN A 113 -15.58 3.49 7.99
N TYR A 114 -14.82 3.44 6.90
CA TYR A 114 -14.98 4.41 5.81
C TYR A 114 -16.32 4.22 5.08
N TYR A 115 -16.69 2.96 4.76
CA TYR A 115 -17.93 2.64 4.06
C TYR A 115 -19.13 2.52 5.00
N ASP A 116 -18.93 2.02 6.22
CA ASP A 116 -19.96 1.88 7.26
C ASP A 116 -19.47 2.38 8.62
N LYS A 117 -19.73 3.65 8.92
CA LYS A 117 -19.37 4.27 10.20
C LYS A 117 -20.10 3.68 11.41
N ALA A 118 -21.18 2.93 11.18
CA ALA A 118 -21.98 2.29 12.23
C ALA A 118 -21.59 0.83 12.47
N ALA A 119 -20.55 0.33 11.80
CA ALA A 119 -20.08 -1.04 11.97
C ALA A 119 -19.72 -1.34 13.45
N THR A 120 -20.20 -2.48 13.93
CA THR A 120 -20.05 -2.91 15.34
C THR A 120 -19.20 -4.17 15.49
N ALA A 121 -18.65 -4.71 14.40
CA ALA A 121 -17.78 -5.88 14.44
C ALA A 121 -16.44 -5.50 15.09
N THR A 122 -16.00 -6.29 16.08
CA THR A 122 -14.79 -6.03 16.87
C THR A 122 -13.74 -7.14 16.78
N ASP A 123 -14.03 -8.23 16.07
CA ASP A 123 -13.08 -9.30 15.81
C ASP A 123 -12.68 -9.33 14.32
N PRO A 124 -11.46 -9.81 13.98
CA PRO A 124 -10.97 -9.76 12.60
C PRO A 124 -11.88 -10.42 11.57
N ALA A 125 -12.50 -11.56 11.89
CA ALA A 125 -13.36 -12.27 10.97
C ALA A 125 -14.68 -11.53 10.74
N GLY A 126 -15.28 -11.00 11.81
CA GLY A 126 -16.48 -10.17 11.74
C GLY A 126 -16.25 -8.87 10.97
N VAL A 127 -15.10 -8.22 11.18
CA VAL A 127 -14.71 -7.01 10.43
C VAL A 127 -14.59 -7.31 8.93
N THR A 128 -13.92 -8.41 8.55
CA THR A 128 -13.78 -8.80 7.14
C THR A 128 -15.15 -9.10 6.50
N ALA A 129 -16.01 -9.88 7.16
CA ALA A 129 -17.34 -10.20 6.65
C ALA A 129 -18.24 -8.96 6.51
N ALA A 130 -18.18 -8.03 7.46
CA ALA A 130 -18.91 -6.77 7.38
C ALA A 130 -18.39 -5.90 6.23
N LEU A 131 -17.07 -5.85 6.04
CA LEU A 131 -16.44 -5.11 4.94
C LEU A 131 -16.85 -5.66 3.57
N GLU A 132 -16.84 -6.98 3.36
CA GLU A 132 -17.31 -7.59 2.12
C GLU A 132 -18.74 -7.17 1.75
N THR A 133 -19.58 -6.95 2.77
CA THR A 133 -20.96 -6.48 2.58
C THR A 133 -21.04 -4.98 2.29
N ALA A 134 -20.13 -4.17 2.84
CA ALA A 134 -20.12 -2.72 2.73
C ALA A 134 -19.44 -2.20 1.45
N LEU A 135 -18.63 -3.04 0.78
CA LEU A 135 -17.91 -2.65 -0.43
C LEU A 135 -18.83 -2.27 -1.58
N PRO A 136 -18.48 -1.23 -2.35
CA PRO A 136 -19.15 -0.93 -3.62
C PRO A 136 -19.04 -2.09 -4.62
N ALA A 137 -20.05 -2.19 -5.51
CA ALA A 137 -20.02 -3.14 -6.61
C ALA A 137 -18.78 -2.92 -7.50
N GLY A 138 -18.17 -4.02 -7.96
CA GLY A 138 -16.93 -3.98 -8.77
C GLY A 138 -15.64 -4.08 -7.96
N LEU A 139 -15.73 -3.99 -6.63
CA LEU A 139 -14.61 -4.20 -5.71
C LEU A 139 -14.82 -5.46 -4.87
N ARG A 140 -13.72 -6.09 -4.54
CA ARG A 140 -13.69 -7.20 -3.58
C ARG A 140 -12.39 -7.20 -2.78
N VAL A 141 -12.42 -7.80 -1.61
CA VAL A 141 -11.21 -8.08 -0.81
C VAL A 141 -10.73 -9.50 -1.10
N LEU A 142 -9.42 -9.70 -1.05
CA LEU A 142 -8.81 -11.02 -1.03
C LEU A 142 -8.47 -11.42 0.42
N ALA A 143 -7.92 -12.63 0.60
CA ALA A 143 -7.57 -13.14 1.91
C ALA A 143 -6.67 -12.16 2.69
N ALA A 144 -7.06 -11.85 3.92
CA ALA A 144 -6.30 -10.98 4.81
C ALA A 144 -4.98 -11.64 5.23
N ALA A 145 -3.95 -10.83 5.45
CA ALA A 145 -2.73 -11.25 6.13
C ALA A 145 -2.93 -11.34 7.65
N GLU A 146 -2.04 -12.07 8.33
CA GLU A 146 -1.90 -11.97 9.77
C GLU A 146 -1.36 -10.60 10.18
N ALA A 147 -0.55 -9.98 9.32
CA ALA A 147 0.01 -8.66 9.54
C ALA A 147 -1.07 -7.62 9.82
N SER A 148 -0.81 -6.77 10.80
CA SER A 148 -1.62 -5.63 11.19
C SER A 148 -0.72 -4.40 11.34
N ASP A 149 -1.24 -3.25 10.92
CA ASP A 149 -0.58 -1.95 11.09
C ASP A 149 -1.67 -0.96 11.50
N GLN A 150 -1.93 -0.93 12.80
CA GLN A 150 -3.09 -0.28 13.40
C GLN A 150 -2.73 1.12 13.86
N ASP A 151 -3.62 2.09 13.66
CA ASP A 151 -3.57 3.36 14.36
C ASP A 151 -3.44 3.14 15.87
N SER A 152 -2.68 3.95 16.57
CA SER A 152 -2.50 3.80 18.01
C SER A 152 -2.37 5.12 18.75
N TYR A 153 -2.86 5.12 19.98
CA TYR A 153 -2.60 6.19 20.93
C TYR A 153 -1.28 5.91 21.62
N THR A 154 -0.22 6.47 21.09
CA THR A 154 1.15 6.23 21.57
C THR A 154 1.65 7.43 22.37
N VAL A 155 2.30 7.14 23.50
CA VAL A 155 2.86 8.13 24.43
C VAL A 155 4.34 7.84 24.71
N THR A 156 5.06 8.83 25.26
CA THR A 156 6.40 8.55 25.79
C THR A 156 6.29 7.74 27.09
N LYS A 157 7.29 6.88 27.35
CA LYS A 157 7.34 6.13 28.62
C LYS A 157 7.33 7.06 29.84
N ALA A 158 8.02 8.19 29.76
CA ALA A 158 8.06 9.18 30.85
C ALA A 158 6.66 9.72 31.17
N PHE A 159 5.87 10.07 30.15
CA PHE A 159 4.51 10.58 30.33
C PHE A 159 3.56 9.49 30.84
N ALA A 160 3.72 8.25 30.36
CA ALA A 160 2.96 7.10 30.87
C ALA A 160 3.23 6.85 32.35
N ASP A 161 4.51 6.85 32.75
CA ASP A 161 4.91 6.62 34.15
C ASP A 161 4.45 7.77 35.06
N GLU A 162 4.56 9.03 34.63
CA GLU A 162 4.16 10.21 35.39
C GLU A 162 2.67 10.22 35.74
N HIS A 163 1.82 9.83 34.78
CA HIS A 163 0.35 9.85 34.94
C HIS A 163 -0.26 8.49 35.19
N GLY A 164 0.54 7.41 35.24
CA GLY A 164 0.07 6.05 35.44
C GLY A 164 -0.86 5.58 34.31
N LEU A 165 -0.42 5.80 33.05
CA LEU A 165 -1.19 5.47 31.84
C LEU A 165 -0.87 4.06 31.38
N THR A 166 -1.92 3.28 31.16
CA THR A 166 -1.85 1.93 30.54
C THR A 166 -2.84 1.79 29.39
N ALA A 167 -3.96 2.50 29.45
CA ALA A 167 -5.03 2.45 28.45
C ALA A 167 -5.42 3.87 27.99
N ILE A 168 -6.11 3.98 26.84
CA ILE A 168 -6.56 5.27 26.27
C ILE A 168 -7.40 6.05 27.31
N GLY A 169 -8.29 5.38 28.05
CA GLY A 169 -9.10 6.01 29.08
C GLY A 169 -8.30 6.66 30.21
N ASP A 170 -7.09 6.17 30.48
CA ASP A 170 -6.20 6.74 31.50
C ASP A 170 -5.71 8.13 31.16
N LEU A 171 -5.78 8.55 29.88
CA LEU A 171 -5.42 9.92 29.47
C LEU A 171 -6.27 10.98 30.19
N THR A 172 -7.42 10.63 30.73
CA THR A 172 -8.21 11.53 31.62
C THR A 172 -7.49 11.92 32.91
N LYS A 173 -6.46 11.16 33.33
CA LYS A 173 -5.62 11.48 34.50
C LYS A 173 -4.61 12.58 34.22
N ALA A 174 -4.30 12.83 32.95
CA ALA A 174 -3.40 13.89 32.53
C ALA A 174 -4.17 15.22 32.35
N PRO A 175 -3.46 16.39 32.31
CA PRO A 175 -4.09 17.67 31.99
C PRO A 175 -4.82 17.63 30.64
N GLN A 176 -6.06 18.15 30.62
CA GLN A 176 -6.91 18.16 29.44
C GLN A 176 -7.01 19.57 28.82
N PRO A 177 -7.18 19.72 27.48
CA PRO A 177 -7.12 18.63 26.49
C PRO A 177 -5.71 18.10 26.32
N VAL A 178 -5.56 16.80 26.00
CA VAL A 178 -4.27 16.28 25.56
C VAL A 178 -4.03 16.64 24.10
N ARG A 179 -2.81 17.07 23.77
CA ARG A 179 -2.43 17.36 22.38
C ARG A 179 -1.99 16.09 21.70
N LEU A 180 -2.61 15.77 20.57
CA LEU A 180 -2.34 14.56 19.78
C LEU A 180 -1.87 14.94 18.38
N ALA A 181 -0.69 14.42 17.97
CA ALA A 181 -0.18 14.57 16.61
C ALA A 181 -0.70 13.43 15.72
N ALA A 182 -1.34 13.79 14.62
CA ALA A 182 -1.79 12.88 13.56
C ALA A 182 -2.06 13.67 12.28
N ASN A 183 -2.34 12.97 11.17
CA ASN A 183 -2.84 13.61 9.96
C ASN A 183 -4.18 14.32 10.20
N SER A 184 -4.47 15.34 9.38
CA SER A 184 -5.70 16.17 9.53
C SER A 184 -6.98 15.36 9.48
N GLU A 185 -7.07 14.30 8.68
CA GLU A 185 -8.26 13.45 8.59
C GLU A 185 -8.57 12.67 9.87
N PHE A 186 -7.61 12.53 10.78
CA PHE A 186 -7.84 11.96 12.11
C PHE A 186 -8.99 12.68 12.84
N ALA A 187 -9.18 13.98 12.57
CA ALA A 187 -10.28 14.76 13.15
C ALA A 187 -11.67 14.17 12.89
N ILE A 188 -11.85 13.48 11.77
CA ILE A 188 -13.14 12.93 11.33
C ILE A 188 -13.23 11.42 11.37
N ARG A 189 -12.15 10.74 11.81
CA ARG A 189 -12.14 9.28 11.98
C ARG A 189 -12.97 8.88 13.21
N PRO A 190 -13.65 7.71 13.18
CA PRO A 190 -14.40 7.21 14.35
C PRO A 190 -13.57 7.07 15.62
N TYR A 191 -12.28 6.81 15.48
CA TYR A 191 -11.30 6.73 16.56
C TYR A 191 -10.56 8.05 16.85
N GLY A 192 -10.97 9.14 16.21
CA GLY A 192 -10.45 10.48 16.43
C GLY A 192 -10.99 11.17 17.70
N PRO A 193 -10.88 12.52 17.78
CA PRO A 193 -11.25 13.26 18.99
C PRO A 193 -12.67 13.01 19.49
N GLU A 194 -13.65 12.93 18.58
CA GLU A 194 -15.05 12.68 18.96
C GLU A 194 -15.24 11.27 19.54
N GLY A 195 -14.63 10.25 18.91
CA GLY A 195 -14.68 8.88 19.38
C GLY A 195 -13.98 8.70 20.73
N ALA A 196 -12.80 9.27 20.91
CA ALA A 196 -12.09 9.25 22.19
C ALA A 196 -12.90 9.92 23.30
N LYS A 197 -13.57 11.02 22.99
CA LYS A 197 -14.46 11.71 23.96
C LYS A 197 -15.66 10.86 24.31
N ALA A 198 -16.32 10.28 23.31
CA ALA A 198 -17.54 9.49 23.52
C ALA A 198 -17.26 8.18 24.26
N THR A 199 -16.17 7.49 23.92
CA THR A 199 -15.82 6.16 24.47
C THR A 199 -15.10 6.25 25.81
N TYR A 200 -14.12 7.15 25.92
CA TYR A 200 -13.20 7.22 27.05
C TYR A 200 -13.29 8.51 27.87
N GLY A 201 -14.05 9.51 27.41
CA GLY A 201 -14.14 10.83 28.06
C GLY A 201 -12.90 11.70 27.87
N VAL A 202 -11.99 11.34 26.97
CA VAL A 202 -10.73 12.04 26.72
C VAL A 202 -10.96 13.23 25.80
N ASP A 203 -10.53 14.43 26.21
CA ASP A 203 -10.55 15.61 25.37
C ASP A 203 -9.21 15.71 24.60
N ILE A 204 -9.31 15.76 23.27
CA ILE A 204 -8.14 15.81 22.38
C ILE A 204 -8.11 17.15 21.63
N GLU A 205 -6.95 17.79 21.65
CA GLU A 205 -6.57 18.86 20.73
C GLU A 205 -5.69 18.25 19.63
N LEU A 206 -6.23 18.10 18.41
CA LEU A 206 -5.45 17.60 17.28
C LEU A 206 -4.42 18.62 16.84
N VAL A 207 -3.17 18.18 16.71
CA VAL A 207 -2.05 18.88 16.10
C VAL A 207 -1.74 18.23 14.77
N PRO A 208 -2.13 18.82 13.63
CA PRO A 208 -1.93 18.21 12.33
C PRO A 208 -0.45 18.04 11.99
N VAL A 209 -0.05 16.81 11.64
CA VAL A 209 1.27 16.45 11.11
C VAL A 209 1.05 15.47 9.95
N GLU A 210 1.33 15.91 8.72
CA GLU A 210 0.93 15.23 7.49
C GLU A 210 1.99 14.23 7.00
N ASP A 211 2.42 13.32 7.88
CA ASP A 211 3.40 12.28 7.54
C ASP A 211 2.97 10.85 7.88
N SER A 212 1.67 10.66 8.16
CA SER A 212 1.05 9.35 8.40
C SER A 212 1.75 8.55 9.50
N GLY A 213 1.89 9.15 10.69
CA GLY A 213 2.56 8.53 11.83
C GLY A 213 4.08 8.40 11.65
N GLY A 214 4.66 9.10 10.68
CA GLY A 214 6.06 9.01 10.32
C GLY A 214 7.01 9.77 11.25
N PRO A 215 8.23 10.07 10.76
CA PRO A 215 9.30 10.66 11.58
C PRO A 215 8.98 12.01 12.20
N LEU A 216 8.15 12.85 11.56
CA LEU A 216 7.76 14.15 12.11
C LEU A 216 6.77 13.99 13.27
N THR A 217 5.81 13.08 13.13
CA THR A 217 4.85 12.72 14.19
C THR A 217 5.58 12.12 15.40
N ALA A 218 6.46 11.14 15.19
CA ALA A 218 7.27 10.54 16.24
C ALA A 218 8.17 11.57 16.93
N ARG A 219 8.75 12.51 16.18
CA ARG A 219 9.55 13.58 16.72
C ARG A 219 8.73 14.55 17.57
N ALA A 220 7.54 14.95 17.14
CA ALA A 220 6.65 15.81 17.91
C ALA A 220 6.33 15.22 19.29
N LEU A 221 6.14 13.90 19.35
CA LEU A 221 5.96 13.14 20.59
C LEU A 221 7.24 13.17 21.45
N LYS A 222 8.37 12.80 20.87
CA LYS A 222 9.68 12.72 21.55
C LYS A 222 10.11 14.07 22.15
N ASP A 223 9.91 15.16 21.42
CA ASP A 223 10.30 16.50 21.82
C ASP A 223 9.28 17.13 22.82
N GLY A 224 8.19 16.41 23.16
CA GLY A 224 7.14 16.89 24.07
C GLY A 224 6.26 18.00 23.49
N THR A 225 6.29 18.21 22.17
CA THR A 225 5.39 19.14 21.47
C THR A 225 3.95 18.70 21.62
N VAL A 226 3.73 17.38 21.65
CA VAL A 226 2.45 16.72 21.92
C VAL A 226 2.62 15.67 23.03
N GLN A 227 1.54 15.27 23.67
CA GLN A 227 1.52 14.24 24.71
C GLN A 227 1.23 12.86 24.12
N VAL A 228 0.49 12.83 23.01
CA VAL A 228 0.06 11.61 22.33
C VAL A 228 0.41 11.74 20.85
N ALA A 229 0.72 10.64 20.21
CA ALA A 229 0.87 10.57 18.76
C ALA A 229 0.10 9.38 18.21
N ASP A 230 -0.49 9.55 17.04
CA ASP A 230 -0.99 8.46 16.23
C ASP A 230 0.18 7.87 15.46
N LEU A 231 0.76 6.79 15.99
CA LEU A 231 1.80 5.99 15.35
C LEU A 231 1.21 4.64 14.98
N TYR A 232 1.61 4.10 13.85
CA TYR A 232 1.11 2.80 13.42
C TYR A 232 1.88 1.66 14.08
N THR A 233 1.19 0.61 14.49
CA THR A 233 1.74 -0.44 15.37
C THR A 233 2.90 -1.24 14.77
N ALA A 234 3.06 -1.23 13.45
CA ALA A 234 4.20 -1.83 12.76
C ALA A 234 5.38 -0.86 12.55
N ASP A 235 5.33 0.38 13.10
CA ASP A 235 6.45 1.30 13.00
C ASP A 235 7.57 0.92 13.98
N PRO A 236 8.79 0.64 13.50
CA PRO A 236 9.92 0.26 14.33
C PRO A 236 10.37 1.36 15.29
N THR A 237 10.00 2.61 15.04
CA THR A 237 10.34 3.77 15.88
C THR A 237 9.74 3.63 17.28
N ILE A 238 8.58 2.97 17.42
CA ILE A 238 7.93 2.76 18.73
C ILE A 238 8.86 1.99 19.66
N ALA A 239 9.38 0.86 19.21
CA ALA A 239 10.31 0.05 20.00
C ALA A 239 11.66 0.75 20.20
N LYS A 240 12.18 1.39 19.16
CA LYS A 240 13.48 2.07 19.15
C LYS A 240 13.55 3.24 20.13
N GLU A 241 12.48 4.03 20.24
CA GLU A 241 12.39 5.17 21.14
C GLU A 241 11.82 4.80 22.52
N GLY A 242 11.37 3.55 22.69
CA GLY A 242 10.75 3.07 23.93
C GLY A 242 9.41 3.75 24.22
N PHE A 243 8.66 4.07 23.18
CA PHE A 243 7.31 4.60 23.32
C PHE A 243 6.36 3.51 23.80
N VAL A 244 5.23 3.92 24.38
CA VAL A 244 4.21 3.05 24.94
C VAL A 244 2.92 3.24 24.13
N ILE A 245 2.43 2.16 23.54
CA ILE A 245 1.09 2.12 22.96
C ILE A 245 0.11 1.92 24.11
N LEU A 246 -0.91 2.77 24.21
CA LEU A 246 -1.98 2.63 25.18
C LEU A 246 -2.97 1.55 24.73
N GLU A 247 -3.40 0.72 25.67
CA GLU A 247 -4.41 -0.31 25.43
C GLU A 247 -5.77 0.31 25.10
N ASP A 248 -6.53 -0.36 24.25
CA ASP A 248 -7.87 0.03 23.81
C ASP A 248 -8.92 -1.03 24.23
N PRO A 249 -9.28 -1.12 25.52
CA PRO A 249 -10.15 -2.17 26.02
C PRO A 249 -11.61 -2.06 25.54
N GLU A 250 -12.05 -0.88 25.09
CA GLU A 250 -13.40 -0.66 24.56
C GLU A 250 -13.48 -0.85 23.04
N GLY A 251 -12.35 -1.12 22.36
CA GLY A 251 -12.31 -1.39 20.93
C GLY A 251 -12.69 -0.16 20.08
N LEU A 252 -12.23 1.02 20.47
CA LEU A 252 -12.40 2.27 19.69
C LEU A 252 -11.78 2.13 18.31
N ILE A 253 -10.63 1.47 18.22
CA ILE A 253 -9.90 1.19 16.99
C ILE A 253 -10.16 -0.27 16.59
N LEU A 254 -10.82 -0.48 15.46
CA LEU A 254 -11.10 -1.84 14.98
C LEU A 254 -9.82 -2.57 14.55
N PRO A 255 -9.82 -3.91 14.50
CA PRO A 255 -8.71 -4.68 13.95
C PRO A 255 -8.31 -4.24 12.55
N GLN A 256 -7.00 -4.05 12.30
CA GLN A 256 -6.43 -3.47 11.09
C GLN A 256 -5.53 -4.47 10.36
N ASN A 257 -6.07 -5.64 10.02
CA ASN A 257 -5.34 -6.60 9.21
C ASN A 257 -5.11 -6.04 7.80
N VAL A 258 -3.93 -6.29 7.26
CA VAL A 258 -3.61 -5.96 5.87
C VAL A 258 -4.49 -6.79 4.95
N ILE A 259 -5.23 -6.15 4.08
CA ILE A 259 -6.11 -6.76 3.09
C ILE A 259 -5.82 -6.18 1.70
N PRO A 260 -5.81 -7.00 0.64
CA PRO A 260 -5.80 -6.50 -0.73
C PRO A 260 -7.23 -6.16 -1.14
N ILE A 261 -7.50 -4.90 -1.53
CA ILE A 261 -8.72 -4.56 -2.24
C ILE A 261 -8.44 -4.54 -3.74
N VAL A 262 -9.32 -5.17 -4.52
CA VAL A 262 -9.06 -5.40 -5.94
C VAL A 262 -10.30 -5.14 -6.80
N SER A 263 -10.06 -4.68 -8.06
CA SER A 263 -11.08 -4.52 -9.09
C SER A 263 -11.45 -5.87 -9.74
N GLU A 264 -12.49 -5.88 -10.56
CA GLU A 264 -12.90 -7.06 -11.35
C GLU A 264 -11.86 -7.50 -12.40
N LYS A 265 -10.89 -6.64 -12.76
CA LYS A 265 -9.80 -7.00 -13.68
C LYS A 265 -8.82 -8.01 -13.09
N VAL A 266 -8.73 -8.09 -11.78
CA VAL A 266 -7.84 -9.03 -11.09
C VAL A 266 -8.45 -10.42 -11.15
N ASP A 267 -7.94 -11.26 -12.04
CA ASP A 267 -8.39 -12.64 -12.22
C ASP A 267 -7.87 -13.59 -11.13
N ALA A 268 -8.25 -14.86 -11.20
CA ALA A 268 -7.86 -15.84 -10.19
C ALA A 268 -6.35 -16.09 -10.12
N THR A 269 -5.60 -15.88 -11.21
CA THR A 269 -4.14 -16.09 -11.25
C THR A 269 -3.43 -14.95 -10.51
N ALA A 270 -3.79 -13.69 -10.82
CA ALA A 270 -3.26 -12.54 -10.12
C ALA A 270 -3.68 -12.52 -8.63
N ALA A 271 -4.93 -12.88 -8.33
CA ALA A 271 -5.42 -13.00 -6.96
C ALA A 271 -4.61 -14.03 -6.16
N ALA A 272 -4.34 -15.22 -6.72
CA ALA A 272 -3.56 -16.25 -6.06
C ALA A 272 -2.11 -15.79 -5.76
N ALA A 273 -1.50 -15.00 -6.65
CA ALA A 273 -0.17 -14.43 -6.41
C ALA A 273 -0.17 -13.45 -5.21
N ILE A 274 -1.18 -12.59 -5.10
CA ILE A 274 -1.35 -11.67 -3.99
C ILE A 274 -1.61 -12.43 -2.68
N GLU A 275 -2.50 -13.42 -2.70
CA GLU A 275 -2.84 -14.24 -1.53
C GLU A 275 -1.65 -15.05 -1.02
N ALA A 276 -0.75 -15.49 -1.92
CA ALA A 276 0.50 -16.15 -1.53
C ALA A 276 1.43 -15.22 -0.73
N VAL A 277 1.45 -13.93 -1.04
CA VAL A 277 2.14 -12.90 -0.24
C VAL A 277 1.49 -12.78 1.13
N ASN A 278 0.17 -12.57 1.19
CA ASN A 278 -0.55 -12.39 2.44
C ASN A 278 -0.44 -13.60 3.37
N ALA A 279 -0.40 -14.81 2.83
CA ALA A 279 -0.24 -16.05 3.61
C ALA A 279 1.12 -16.13 4.35
N LYS A 280 2.11 -15.31 3.96
CA LYS A 280 3.44 -15.24 4.58
C LYS A 280 3.65 -13.96 5.39
N LEU A 281 2.83 -12.94 5.17
CA LEU A 281 2.98 -11.63 5.78
C LEU A 281 2.41 -11.63 7.21
N THR A 282 3.28 -11.89 8.18
CA THR A 282 2.98 -11.80 9.61
C THR A 282 3.28 -10.40 10.16
N VAL A 283 2.86 -10.11 11.38
CA VAL A 283 3.19 -8.85 12.07
C VAL A 283 4.72 -8.67 12.16
N ALA A 284 5.44 -9.71 12.53
CA ALA A 284 6.90 -9.66 12.64
C ALA A 284 7.58 -9.42 11.29
N GLU A 285 7.08 -10.03 10.21
CA GLU A 285 7.57 -9.79 8.85
C GLU A 285 7.35 -8.33 8.45
N LEU A 286 6.14 -7.77 8.65
CA LEU A 286 5.87 -6.38 8.31
C LEU A 286 6.76 -5.41 9.09
N GLN A 287 6.93 -5.63 10.40
CA GLN A 287 7.85 -4.82 11.22
C GLN A 287 9.29 -4.89 10.70
N ALA A 288 9.76 -6.07 10.30
CA ALA A 288 11.11 -6.25 9.73
C ALA A 288 11.26 -5.52 8.38
N LEU A 289 10.25 -5.57 7.51
CA LEU A 289 10.23 -4.84 6.25
C LEU A 289 10.26 -3.33 6.50
N ASN A 290 9.45 -2.84 7.43
CA ASN A 290 9.39 -1.44 7.83
C ASN A 290 10.73 -0.94 8.41
N ALA A 291 11.39 -1.76 9.23
CA ALA A 291 12.71 -1.44 9.78
C ALA A 291 13.77 -1.23 8.68
N ARG A 292 13.73 -2.01 7.60
CA ARG A 292 14.63 -1.80 6.46
C ARG A 292 14.42 -0.45 5.77
N SER A 293 13.17 0.01 5.68
CA SER A 293 12.88 1.33 5.12
C SER A 293 13.34 2.46 6.05
N VAL A 294 13.03 2.36 7.34
CA VAL A 294 13.30 3.45 8.32
C VAL A 294 14.80 3.51 8.71
N ASP A 295 15.42 2.37 9.02
CA ASP A 295 16.78 2.33 9.56
C ASP A 295 17.85 2.24 8.47
N GLU A 296 17.59 1.51 7.38
CA GLU A 296 18.55 1.29 6.29
C GLU A 296 18.30 2.22 5.10
N GLN A 297 17.16 2.93 5.07
CA GLN A 297 16.71 3.76 3.94
C GLN A 297 16.66 2.97 2.62
N ALA A 298 16.34 1.67 2.72
CA ALA A 298 16.20 0.80 1.58
C ALA A 298 14.93 1.15 0.79
N ARG A 299 14.98 1.00 -0.54
CA ARG A 299 13.82 1.27 -1.40
C ARG A 299 12.80 0.15 -1.29
N SER A 300 11.51 0.48 -1.37
CA SER A 300 10.41 -0.48 -1.35
C SER A 300 10.60 -1.64 -2.34
N ALA A 301 11.08 -1.35 -3.55
CA ALA A 301 11.36 -2.34 -4.58
C ALA A 301 12.44 -3.36 -4.19
N ASP A 302 13.51 -2.91 -3.54
CA ASP A 302 14.60 -3.78 -3.09
C ASP A 302 14.17 -4.61 -1.87
N ILE A 303 13.42 -4.00 -0.95
CA ILE A 303 12.84 -4.67 0.22
C ILE A 303 11.91 -5.80 -0.22
N ALA A 304 10.98 -5.50 -1.13
CA ALA A 304 10.01 -6.46 -1.65
C ALA A 304 10.70 -7.63 -2.39
N LYS A 305 11.64 -7.33 -3.27
CA LYS A 305 12.40 -8.33 -4.04
C LYS A 305 13.12 -9.32 -3.13
N ASP A 306 13.83 -8.80 -2.13
CA ASP A 306 14.59 -9.63 -1.22
C ASP A 306 13.67 -10.53 -0.40
N TRP A 307 12.56 -9.98 0.10
CA TRP A 307 11.60 -10.73 0.90
C TRP A 307 10.89 -11.81 0.08
N LEU A 308 10.42 -11.49 -1.13
CA LEU A 308 9.78 -12.48 -2.02
C LEU A 308 10.72 -13.64 -2.35
N SER A 309 12.00 -13.32 -2.59
CA SER A 309 13.04 -14.35 -2.82
C SER A 309 13.23 -15.23 -1.59
N GLN A 310 13.28 -14.66 -0.38
CA GLN A 310 13.43 -15.40 0.88
C GLN A 310 12.22 -16.29 1.16
N GLN A 311 11.01 -15.84 0.79
CA GLN A 311 9.78 -16.60 0.97
C GLN A 311 9.52 -17.63 -0.15
N GLY A 312 10.35 -17.65 -1.21
CA GLY A 312 10.18 -18.53 -2.37
C GLY A 312 9.00 -18.16 -3.26
N LEU A 313 8.70 -16.86 -3.34
CA LEU A 313 7.59 -16.27 -4.12
C LEU A 313 8.08 -15.46 -5.34
N ALA A 314 9.42 -15.39 -5.57
CA ALA A 314 10.01 -14.65 -6.69
C ALA A 314 10.08 -15.49 -7.97
#